data_23e2d870f8ba5fa0140eb81881b97789
#
_entry.id   23e2d870f8ba5fa0140eb81881b97789
#
_cell.length_a   1.000
_cell.length_b   1.000
_cell.length_c   1.000
_cell.angle_alpha   90.00
_cell.angle_beta   90.00
_cell.angle_gamma   90.00
#
_symmetry.space_group_name_H-M   'P 1'
#
loop_
_entity.id
_entity.type
_entity.pdbx_description
1 polymer ?
#
loop_
_entity_poly.entity_id
_entity_poly.type
_entity_poly.pdbx_seq_one_letter_code
_entity_poly.pdbx_strand_id
1 'polypeptide(L)'
;MFAYSADQIRAAEKALLAHEVADDEMMKLAAAAVADTALDMLRAQSSDKVVVVAGPGGNGGDGLFAATHLLLAGYRVHAVPVATLADGSPKVHEPAWQAFRAAGGELLGTGELAGLADSAQAPALIIDAIAGLSSGRGLDGAIAEFFHAQRRLGTDVLAVDVPTGVHCDTGETAPETAAREAPSTAAGTDQDAAPCERQPGDSYVRATVTISFGAGRLAHAATPACGKVVIADLQLPNGPRSFAEELAHQNPIGQTDTIAHEDGEHGEDERGEDEHHITEFFQVPAIATRTQIQSWASASGSATESPQAPGVPEFQHGTVGVGSGPGNLEPKPAGDKYSSGVVGLCAGSAAYPGAGILSAAGAIAATPSMVRVLGPAELTRDVVRAHPEAVTHTSVRTAGRVQALVVGPGRGTDISAALELEYALRGTQPLVLDADAITLLAASAQLRELLRDRASASPVLLTPHDGEFQRLADALPAPDQDASANDATDRLRTTRALAAQLNAWVLRKGRLTLIASPDGKLVSVNTGSSWAATPGSGDVLSGILGAFLAEWNAPAAVPKTKHNEAGQTDLADVFRRAVVVHSWAAQLAAQTEFGMAPTSASAIATAIPRALAYFSRQ
;
A
#
# COMPACT_ATOMS: atom_id res chain seq x y z
N MET A 1 3.54 -10.88 -1.37
CA MET A 1 4.94 -10.45 -1.66
C MET A 1 5.60 -10.01 -0.36
N PHE A 2 6.88 -10.27 -0.19
CA PHE A 2 7.66 -9.76 0.93
C PHE A 2 8.46 -8.54 0.50
N ALA A 3 8.72 -7.65 1.46
CA ALA A 3 9.55 -6.48 1.28
C ALA A 3 10.79 -6.61 2.17
N TYR A 4 11.95 -6.29 1.60
CA TYR A 4 13.26 -6.46 2.24
C TYR A 4 13.98 -5.11 2.33
N SER A 5 14.91 -5.00 3.28
CA SER A 5 15.78 -3.84 3.42
C SER A 5 16.83 -3.78 2.30
N ALA A 6 17.42 -2.60 2.10
CA ALA A 6 18.50 -2.41 1.13
C ALA A 6 19.66 -3.38 1.36
N ASP A 7 20.01 -3.65 2.62
CA ASP A 7 21.13 -4.52 2.95
C ASP A 7 20.83 -5.99 2.66
N GLN A 8 19.60 -6.46 2.91
CA GLN A 8 19.16 -7.80 2.52
C GLN A 8 19.20 -7.98 0.99
N ILE A 9 18.73 -6.97 0.26
CA ILE A 9 18.77 -6.96 -1.21
C ILE A 9 20.22 -7.01 -1.72
N ARG A 10 21.11 -6.15 -1.21
CA ARG A 10 22.54 -6.14 -1.60
C ARG A 10 23.24 -7.45 -1.29
N ALA A 11 22.90 -8.10 -0.18
CA ALA A 11 23.47 -9.39 0.18
C ALA A 11 23.08 -10.47 -0.84
N ALA A 12 21.83 -10.56 -1.23
CA ALA A 12 21.34 -11.49 -2.24
C ALA A 12 21.90 -11.17 -3.64
N GLU A 13 21.93 -9.90 -4.04
CA GLU A 13 22.57 -9.44 -5.28
C GLU A 13 24.03 -9.90 -5.36
N LYS A 14 24.80 -9.66 -4.30
CA LYS A 14 26.21 -10.04 -4.22
C LYS A 14 26.42 -11.55 -4.41
N ALA A 15 25.51 -12.36 -3.83
CA ALA A 15 25.58 -13.82 -4.00
C ALA A 15 25.30 -14.26 -5.45
N LEU A 16 24.33 -13.60 -6.12
CA LEU A 16 23.99 -13.90 -7.51
C LEU A 16 25.07 -13.45 -8.49
N LEU A 17 25.61 -12.23 -8.33
CA LEU A 17 26.68 -11.69 -9.18
C LEU A 17 27.93 -12.58 -9.20
N ALA A 18 28.16 -13.38 -8.16
CA ALA A 18 29.24 -14.36 -8.14
C ALA A 18 29.07 -15.51 -9.18
N HIS A 19 27.89 -15.65 -9.76
CA HIS A 19 27.55 -16.65 -10.78
C HIS A 19 27.46 -16.08 -12.21
N GLU A 20 27.70 -14.77 -12.40
CA GLU A 20 27.80 -14.20 -13.75
C GLU A 20 28.96 -14.80 -14.52
N VAL A 21 28.70 -15.11 -15.79
CA VAL A 21 29.70 -15.61 -16.73
C VAL A 21 30.13 -14.52 -17.71
N ALA A 22 29.22 -13.65 -18.06
CA ALA A 22 29.47 -12.50 -18.91
C ALA A 22 29.23 -11.19 -18.15
N ASP A 23 29.97 -10.15 -18.50
CA ASP A 23 29.80 -8.82 -17.90
C ASP A 23 28.36 -8.31 -18.04
N ASP A 24 27.81 -7.76 -16.97
CA ASP A 24 26.47 -7.15 -16.90
C ASP A 24 25.31 -8.13 -17.25
N GLU A 25 25.46 -9.42 -17.01
CA GLU A 25 24.44 -10.42 -17.36
C GLU A 25 23.16 -10.18 -16.57
N MET A 26 23.26 -9.96 -15.27
CA MET A 26 22.13 -9.66 -14.39
C MET A 26 21.49 -8.30 -14.73
N MET A 27 22.30 -7.28 -14.99
CA MET A 27 21.84 -5.95 -15.42
C MET A 27 21.05 -6.01 -16.72
N LYS A 28 21.49 -6.82 -17.70
CA LYS A 28 20.77 -7.02 -18.97
C LYS A 28 19.43 -7.73 -18.77
N LEU A 29 19.33 -8.68 -17.83
CA LEU A 29 18.05 -9.30 -17.44
C LEU A 29 17.12 -8.29 -16.78
N ALA A 30 17.63 -7.47 -15.85
CA ALA A 30 16.87 -6.40 -15.22
C ALA A 30 16.36 -5.40 -16.27
N ALA A 31 17.22 -4.96 -17.17
CA ALA A 31 16.87 -4.04 -18.26
C ALA A 31 15.81 -4.61 -19.23
N ALA A 32 15.84 -5.90 -19.53
CA ALA A 32 14.79 -6.55 -20.32
C ALA A 32 13.43 -6.46 -19.60
N ALA A 33 13.38 -6.72 -18.30
CA ALA A 33 12.16 -6.60 -17.51
C ALA A 33 11.66 -5.14 -17.42
N VAL A 34 12.56 -4.15 -17.32
CA VAL A 34 12.21 -2.73 -17.40
C VAL A 34 11.59 -2.40 -18.76
N ALA A 35 12.22 -2.89 -19.86
CA ALA A 35 11.72 -2.66 -21.21
C ALA A 35 10.35 -3.29 -21.44
N ASP A 36 10.12 -4.51 -21.00
CA ASP A 36 8.82 -5.19 -21.11
C ASP A 36 7.72 -4.42 -20.35
N THR A 37 8.03 -3.97 -19.15
CA THR A 37 7.10 -3.12 -18.36
C THR A 37 6.82 -1.79 -19.06
N ALA A 38 7.85 -1.15 -19.62
CA ALA A 38 7.69 0.08 -20.39
C ALA A 38 6.83 -0.12 -21.64
N LEU A 39 7.04 -1.21 -22.39
CA LEU A 39 6.23 -1.57 -23.55
C LEU A 39 4.76 -1.78 -23.19
N ASP A 40 4.49 -2.43 -22.05
CA ASP A 40 3.11 -2.59 -21.55
C ASP A 40 2.44 -1.24 -21.24
N MET A 41 3.16 -0.30 -20.63
CA MET A 41 2.67 1.05 -20.36
C MET A 41 2.45 1.85 -21.65
N LEU A 42 3.30 1.67 -22.64
CA LEU A 42 3.24 2.38 -23.92
C LEU A 42 2.13 1.89 -24.87
N ARG A 43 1.62 0.67 -24.69
CA ARG A 43 0.54 0.11 -25.55
C ARG A 43 -0.71 0.96 -25.63
N ALA A 44 -1.02 1.72 -24.57
CA ALA A 44 -2.20 2.60 -24.51
C ALA A 44 -1.92 4.04 -24.93
N GLN A 45 -0.65 4.38 -25.25
CA GLN A 45 -0.23 5.72 -25.57
C GLN A 45 -0.24 5.95 -27.09
N SER A 46 -0.54 7.19 -27.49
CA SER A 46 -0.56 7.60 -28.90
C SER A 46 0.80 8.14 -29.39
N SER A 47 1.71 8.48 -28.49
CA SER A 47 3.05 8.99 -28.77
C SER A 47 4.08 7.86 -28.61
N ASP A 48 5.13 7.91 -29.45
CA ASP A 48 6.25 6.96 -29.43
C ASP A 48 7.50 7.50 -28.73
N LYS A 49 7.41 8.70 -28.11
CA LYS A 49 8.54 9.37 -27.48
C LYS A 49 8.72 8.94 -26.03
N VAL A 50 9.91 8.45 -25.71
CA VAL A 50 10.30 8.05 -24.35
C VAL A 50 11.52 8.87 -23.91
N VAL A 51 11.54 9.26 -22.63
CA VAL A 51 12.69 9.92 -22.00
C VAL A 51 13.21 9.03 -20.88
N VAL A 52 14.49 8.70 -20.91
CA VAL A 52 15.17 7.94 -19.84
C VAL A 52 16.09 8.91 -19.07
N VAL A 53 15.82 9.13 -17.80
CA VAL A 53 16.68 9.93 -16.93
C VAL A 53 17.62 8.97 -16.20
N ALA A 54 18.92 9.02 -16.59
CA ALA A 54 19.89 8.01 -16.19
C ALA A 54 20.91 8.53 -15.18
N GLY A 55 21.03 7.82 -14.07
CA GLY A 55 22.06 8.02 -13.06
C GLY A 55 23.41 7.39 -13.45
N PRO A 56 24.48 7.67 -12.66
CA PRO A 56 25.82 7.14 -12.93
C PRO A 56 26.05 5.72 -12.44
N GLY A 57 25.08 5.10 -11.78
CA GLY A 57 25.17 3.77 -11.16
C GLY A 57 24.45 2.66 -11.92
N GLY A 58 24.22 1.53 -11.23
CA GLY A 58 23.55 0.34 -11.78
C GLY A 58 22.17 0.63 -12.36
N ASN A 59 21.31 1.34 -11.64
CA ASN A 59 19.98 1.74 -12.14
C ASN A 59 20.04 2.49 -13.47
N GLY A 60 21.04 3.39 -13.62
CA GLY A 60 21.28 4.09 -14.89
C GLY A 60 21.66 3.12 -16.02
N GLY A 61 22.42 2.07 -15.68
CA GLY A 61 22.74 0.97 -16.60
C GLY A 61 21.49 0.20 -17.03
N ASP A 62 20.64 -0.19 -16.07
CA ASP A 62 19.36 -0.86 -16.33
C ASP A 62 18.48 -0.03 -17.26
N GLY A 63 18.34 1.29 -16.95
CA GLY A 63 17.56 2.21 -17.76
C GLY A 63 18.10 2.39 -19.19
N LEU A 64 19.41 2.46 -19.38
CA LEU A 64 20.04 2.62 -20.69
C LEU A 64 19.99 1.34 -21.55
N PHE A 65 20.19 0.16 -20.96
CA PHE A 65 19.95 -1.09 -21.66
C PHE A 65 18.47 -1.26 -22.01
N ALA A 66 17.54 -0.89 -21.11
CA ALA A 66 16.11 -0.89 -21.43
C ALA A 66 15.76 0.08 -22.56
N ALA A 67 16.36 1.28 -22.57
CA ALA A 67 16.25 2.24 -23.67
C ALA A 67 16.70 1.64 -25.01
N THR A 68 17.76 0.83 -25.00
CA THR A 68 18.22 0.10 -26.19
C THR A 68 17.14 -0.86 -26.71
N HIS A 69 16.48 -1.62 -25.83
CA HIS A 69 15.38 -2.50 -26.21
C HIS A 69 14.19 -1.72 -26.81
N LEU A 70 13.85 -0.56 -26.24
CA LEU A 70 12.77 0.28 -26.75
C LEU A 70 13.08 0.88 -28.12
N LEU A 71 14.34 1.29 -28.37
CA LEU A 71 14.79 1.71 -29.70
C LEU A 71 14.62 0.61 -30.73
N LEU A 72 15.06 -0.62 -30.39
CA LEU A 72 14.91 -1.79 -31.27
C LEU A 72 13.45 -2.17 -31.50
N ALA A 73 12.54 -1.83 -30.56
CA ALA A 73 11.10 -2.00 -30.72
C ALA A 73 10.44 -0.86 -31.52
N GLY A 74 11.21 0.15 -31.97
CA GLY A 74 10.74 1.21 -32.87
C GLY A 74 10.30 2.51 -32.16
N TYR A 75 10.53 2.66 -30.86
CA TYR A 75 10.26 3.88 -30.12
C TYR A 75 11.39 4.91 -30.29
N ARG A 76 11.08 6.19 -30.17
CA ARG A 76 12.08 7.28 -30.14
C ARG A 76 12.50 7.51 -28.69
N VAL A 77 13.75 7.24 -28.37
CA VAL A 77 14.23 7.31 -26.99
C VAL A 77 15.35 8.33 -26.85
N HIS A 78 15.16 9.27 -25.90
CA HIS A 78 16.16 10.26 -25.52
C HIS A 78 16.66 9.92 -24.10
N ALA A 79 17.98 9.93 -23.91
CA ALA A 79 18.58 9.76 -22.60
C ALA A 79 19.05 11.10 -22.03
N VAL A 80 18.74 11.33 -20.76
CA VAL A 80 19.15 12.51 -19.96
C VAL A 80 20.06 12.04 -18.83
N PRO A 81 21.40 12.09 -18.99
CA PRO A 81 22.32 11.85 -17.90
C PRO A 81 22.23 12.94 -16.83
N VAL A 82 22.12 12.53 -15.55
CA VAL A 82 22.05 13.50 -14.43
C VAL A 82 23.41 13.95 -13.91
N ALA A 83 24.51 13.34 -14.39
CA ALA A 83 25.87 13.68 -14.00
C ALA A 83 26.80 13.74 -15.21
N THR A 84 27.84 14.58 -15.12
CA THR A 84 28.88 14.71 -16.14
C THR A 84 30.27 14.52 -15.53
N LEU A 85 31.22 14.09 -16.37
CA LEU A 85 32.63 14.04 -16.05
C LEU A 85 33.27 15.45 -16.20
N ALA A 86 34.53 15.59 -15.78
CA ALA A 86 35.25 16.85 -15.84
C ALA A 86 35.44 17.38 -17.28
N ASP A 87 35.41 16.51 -18.27
CA ASP A 87 35.49 16.83 -19.70
C ASP A 87 34.14 17.20 -20.34
N GLY A 88 33.05 17.17 -19.55
CA GLY A 88 31.70 17.45 -20.01
C GLY A 88 30.95 16.25 -20.60
N SER A 89 31.61 15.09 -20.71
CA SER A 89 30.95 13.86 -21.17
C SER A 89 30.00 13.31 -20.10
N PRO A 90 28.93 12.54 -20.48
CA PRO A 90 28.01 11.91 -19.56
C PRO A 90 28.73 10.96 -18.59
N LYS A 91 28.45 11.07 -17.28
CA LYS A 91 28.86 10.07 -16.30
C LYS A 91 27.76 9.05 -16.15
N VAL A 92 27.89 7.93 -16.85
CA VAL A 92 26.89 6.85 -16.94
C VAL A 92 27.60 5.48 -16.93
N HIS A 93 26.82 4.41 -16.88
CA HIS A 93 27.35 3.05 -17.09
C HIS A 93 27.78 2.88 -18.57
N GLU A 94 29.09 2.82 -18.80
CA GLU A 94 29.68 2.94 -20.14
C GLU A 94 29.21 1.86 -21.15
N PRO A 95 29.17 0.54 -20.80
CA PRO A 95 28.68 -0.47 -21.73
C PRO A 95 27.21 -0.23 -22.16
N ALA A 96 26.34 0.15 -21.22
CA ALA A 96 24.94 0.43 -21.51
C ALA A 96 24.79 1.69 -22.38
N TRP A 97 25.63 2.70 -22.13
CA TRP A 97 25.67 3.92 -22.94
C TRP A 97 26.09 3.64 -24.38
N GLN A 98 27.13 2.84 -24.58
CA GLN A 98 27.57 2.46 -25.91
C GLN A 98 26.50 1.64 -26.66
N ALA A 99 25.84 0.70 -25.99
CA ALA A 99 24.73 -0.05 -26.58
C ALA A 99 23.58 0.87 -27.01
N PHE A 100 23.19 1.81 -26.14
CA PHE A 100 22.15 2.80 -26.42
C PHE A 100 22.49 3.67 -27.64
N ARG A 101 23.71 4.20 -27.68
CA ARG A 101 24.20 5.01 -28.80
C ARG A 101 24.28 4.22 -30.13
N ALA A 102 24.75 2.98 -30.07
CA ALA A 102 24.83 2.08 -31.24
C ALA A 102 23.46 1.74 -31.82
N ALA A 103 22.41 1.68 -30.97
CA ALA A 103 21.02 1.49 -31.39
C ALA A 103 20.35 2.76 -31.95
N GLY A 104 21.07 3.88 -32.02
CA GLY A 104 20.55 5.15 -32.55
C GLY A 104 19.94 6.07 -31.49
N GLY A 105 20.21 5.82 -30.20
CA GLY A 105 19.73 6.65 -29.11
C GLY A 105 20.33 8.07 -29.12
N GLU A 106 19.54 9.04 -28.71
CA GLU A 106 19.90 10.45 -28.72
C GLU A 106 20.10 10.99 -27.29
N LEU A 107 21.14 11.83 -27.12
CA LEU A 107 21.37 12.58 -25.88
C LEU A 107 20.47 13.79 -25.86
N LEU A 108 19.79 14.03 -24.72
CA LEU A 108 19.10 15.28 -24.43
C LEU A 108 19.82 15.95 -23.24
N GLY A 109 20.25 17.19 -23.43
CA GLY A 109 20.88 17.97 -22.38
C GLY A 109 19.85 18.44 -21.34
N THR A 110 20.27 18.61 -20.09
CA THR A 110 19.37 19.11 -19.02
C THR A 110 18.75 20.48 -19.34
N GLY A 111 19.44 21.34 -20.11
CA GLY A 111 18.92 22.63 -20.58
C GLY A 111 17.79 22.51 -21.60
N GLU A 112 17.62 21.37 -22.25
CA GLU A 112 16.58 21.13 -23.28
C GLU A 112 15.29 20.58 -22.66
N LEU A 113 15.32 20.13 -21.38
CA LEU A 113 14.18 19.57 -20.68
C LEU A 113 12.99 20.53 -20.56
N ALA A 114 13.27 21.84 -20.47
CA ALA A 114 12.22 22.86 -20.42
C ALA A 114 11.33 22.85 -21.68
N GLY A 115 11.88 22.48 -22.84
CA GLY A 115 11.12 22.32 -24.07
C GLY A 115 10.10 21.19 -24.07
N LEU A 116 10.21 20.24 -23.17
CA LEU A 116 9.28 19.12 -22.99
C LEU A 116 8.12 19.45 -22.05
N ALA A 117 8.07 20.65 -21.48
CA ALA A 117 6.99 21.11 -20.61
C ALA A 117 5.70 21.47 -21.39
N ASP A 118 5.76 21.54 -22.73
CA ASP A 118 4.59 21.71 -23.60
C ASP A 118 3.94 20.34 -23.86
N SER A 119 2.61 20.29 -23.74
CA SER A 119 1.83 19.05 -23.96
C SER A 119 2.07 18.42 -25.34
N ALA A 120 2.32 19.24 -26.38
CA ALA A 120 2.61 18.77 -27.73
C ALA A 120 4.00 18.08 -27.86
N GLN A 121 4.91 18.36 -26.94
CA GLN A 121 6.27 17.84 -26.91
C GLN A 121 6.52 16.84 -25.77
N ALA A 122 5.54 16.66 -24.88
CA ALA A 122 5.65 15.77 -23.74
C ALA A 122 5.93 14.32 -24.18
N PRO A 123 6.78 13.58 -23.46
CA PRO A 123 6.97 12.15 -23.74
C PRO A 123 5.73 11.35 -23.37
N ALA A 124 5.53 10.20 -24.02
CA ALA A 124 4.53 9.21 -23.64
C ALA A 124 4.86 8.52 -22.32
N LEU A 125 6.17 8.36 -22.07
CA LEU A 125 6.69 7.70 -20.87
C LEU A 125 8.02 8.29 -20.45
N ILE A 126 8.22 8.43 -19.14
CA ILE A 126 9.51 8.73 -18.54
C ILE A 126 9.99 7.51 -17.77
N ILE A 127 11.25 7.13 -17.97
CA ILE A 127 11.91 6.11 -17.14
C ILE A 127 12.83 6.83 -16.16
N ASP A 128 12.52 6.74 -14.87
CA ASP A 128 13.37 7.19 -13.77
C ASP A 128 14.36 6.08 -13.43
N ALA A 129 15.56 6.21 -13.91
CA ALA A 129 16.69 5.30 -13.68
C ALA A 129 17.85 6.03 -13.00
N ILE A 130 17.57 6.99 -12.11
CA ILE A 130 18.59 7.83 -11.49
C ILE A 130 19.23 7.11 -10.30
N ALA A 131 18.41 6.61 -9.37
CA ALA A 131 18.86 6.00 -8.13
C ALA A 131 17.94 4.84 -7.74
N GLY A 132 18.50 3.80 -7.11
CA GLY A 132 17.76 2.64 -6.59
C GLY A 132 17.90 2.51 -5.08
N LEU A 133 18.71 1.56 -4.61
CA LEU A 133 18.95 1.28 -3.18
C LEU A 133 19.72 2.40 -2.44
N SER A 134 19.50 3.66 -2.80
CA SER A 134 20.17 4.81 -2.22
C SER A 134 19.36 5.48 -1.11
N SER A 135 19.99 6.37 -0.37
CA SER A 135 19.47 7.03 0.83
C SER A 135 18.49 8.18 0.58
N GLY A 136 17.63 8.12 -0.46
CA GLY A 136 16.59 9.14 -0.65
C GLY A 136 17.10 10.54 -1.03
N ARG A 137 18.24 10.65 -1.75
CA ARG A 137 18.72 11.93 -2.25
C ARG A 137 17.70 12.56 -3.19
N GLY A 138 17.25 13.76 -2.84
CA GLY A 138 16.24 14.49 -3.59
C GLY A 138 16.69 14.96 -4.97
N LEU A 139 15.72 15.28 -5.79
CA LEU A 139 15.90 15.95 -7.08
C LEU A 139 16.22 17.42 -6.88
N ASP A 140 17.03 17.98 -7.79
CA ASP A 140 17.33 19.40 -7.81
C ASP A 140 17.36 19.97 -9.25
N GLY A 141 17.36 21.31 -9.36
CA GLY A 141 17.55 22.03 -10.62
C GLY A 141 16.58 21.63 -11.74
N ALA A 142 17.11 21.55 -12.96
CA ALA A 142 16.33 21.30 -14.18
C ALA A 142 15.64 19.92 -14.17
N ILE A 143 16.19 18.92 -13.47
CA ILE A 143 15.59 17.59 -13.36
C ILE A 143 14.33 17.66 -12.50
N ALA A 144 14.37 18.33 -11.34
CA ALA A 144 13.20 18.54 -10.50
C ALA A 144 12.09 19.30 -11.25
N GLU A 145 12.45 20.39 -11.92
CA GLU A 145 11.51 21.19 -12.74
C GLU A 145 10.86 20.34 -13.85
N PHE A 146 11.63 19.47 -14.49
CA PHE A 146 11.13 18.56 -15.51
C PHE A 146 10.09 17.59 -14.94
N PHE A 147 10.39 16.84 -13.87
CA PHE A 147 9.42 15.93 -13.27
C PHE A 147 8.17 16.65 -12.77
N HIS A 148 8.30 17.88 -12.25
CA HIS A 148 7.16 18.71 -11.88
C HIS A 148 6.28 19.09 -13.08
N ALA A 149 6.89 19.51 -14.19
CA ALA A 149 6.17 19.84 -15.40
C ALA A 149 5.41 18.61 -15.93
N GLN A 150 6.07 17.47 -16.02
CA GLN A 150 5.49 16.23 -16.53
C GLN A 150 4.36 15.71 -15.64
N ARG A 151 4.49 15.85 -14.31
CA ARG A 151 3.41 15.53 -13.39
C ARG A 151 2.15 16.37 -13.65
N ARG A 152 2.29 17.68 -13.91
CA ARG A 152 1.15 18.54 -14.27
C ARG A 152 0.49 18.13 -15.59
N LEU A 153 1.26 17.58 -16.51
CA LEU A 153 0.77 17.07 -17.81
C LEU A 153 0.14 15.68 -17.68
N GLY A 154 0.32 15.00 -16.55
CA GLY A 154 -0.16 13.63 -16.33
C GLY A 154 0.66 12.58 -17.08
N THR A 155 1.93 12.88 -17.42
CA THR A 155 2.83 11.94 -18.07
C THR A 155 3.13 10.75 -17.15
N ASP A 156 3.05 9.55 -17.68
CA ASP A 156 3.38 8.32 -16.95
C ASP A 156 4.89 8.22 -16.64
N VAL A 157 5.22 7.74 -15.44
CA VAL A 157 6.59 7.53 -14.98
C VAL A 157 6.77 6.08 -14.55
N LEU A 158 7.75 5.41 -15.15
CA LEU A 158 8.26 4.11 -14.73
C LEU A 158 9.54 4.31 -13.92
N ALA A 159 9.52 4.01 -12.63
CA ALA A 159 10.73 4.04 -11.82
C ALA A 159 11.42 2.67 -11.77
N VAL A 160 12.75 2.66 -11.83
CA VAL A 160 13.56 1.46 -11.69
C VAL A 160 13.95 1.31 -10.22
N ASP A 161 13.57 0.22 -9.63
CA ASP A 161 13.80 -0.21 -8.25
C ASP A 161 13.06 0.63 -7.19
N VAL A 162 13.38 1.90 -7.02
CA VAL A 162 12.72 2.84 -6.11
C VAL A 162 12.70 4.22 -6.78
N PRO A 163 11.59 4.99 -6.71
CA PRO A 163 11.55 6.33 -7.27
C PRO A 163 12.61 7.24 -6.65
N THR A 164 13.28 8.03 -7.47
CA THR A 164 14.33 8.94 -6.99
C THR A 164 13.79 9.92 -5.95
N GLY A 165 14.53 10.12 -4.89
CA GLY A 165 14.14 10.95 -3.74
C GLY A 165 13.29 10.24 -2.70
N VAL A 166 13.07 8.93 -2.86
CA VAL A 166 12.45 8.07 -1.85
C VAL A 166 13.52 7.24 -1.16
N HIS A 167 13.52 7.21 0.17
CA HIS A 167 14.42 6.38 0.95
C HIS A 167 13.96 4.92 0.90
N CYS A 168 14.84 3.99 0.50
CA CYS A 168 14.42 2.64 0.14
C CYS A 168 13.94 1.79 1.34
N ASP A 169 14.41 2.07 2.56
CA ASP A 169 14.04 1.33 3.76
C ASP A 169 12.89 1.96 4.54
N THR A 170 12.79 3.30 4.57
CA THR A 170 11.75 3.99 5.34
C THR A 170 10.57 4.48 4.49
N GLY A 171 10.79 4.64 3.18
CA GLY A 171 9.81 5.25 2.28
C GLY A 171 9.66 6.76 2.46
N GLU A 172 10.52 7.37 3.26
CA GLU A 172 10.58 8.83 3.37
C GLU A 172 10.88 9.47 2.03
N THR A 173 10.17 10.54 1.75
CA THR A 173 10.43 11.35 0.56
C THR A 173 11.37 12.50 0.91
N ALA A 174 12.28 12.82 0.01
CA ALA A 174 13.16 13.98 0.18
C ALA A 174 12.34 15.24 0.50
N PRO A 175 12.77 16.06 1.48
CA PRO A 175 12.05 17.28 1.84
C PRO A 175 11.94 18.22 0.64
N GLU A 176 10.85 18.98 0.59
CA GLU A 176 10.69 20.02 -0.40
C GLU A 176 11.86 21.00 -0.31
N THR A 177 12.60 21.18 -1.41
CA THR A 177 13.66 22.20 -1.43
C THR A 177 12.99 23.57 -1.44
N ALA A 178 13.13 24.31 -0.33
CA ALA A 178 12.82 25.74 -0.33
C ALA A 178 13.62 26.37 -1.50
N ALA A 179 12.92 27.09 -2.38
CA ALA A 179 13.55 27.75 -3.51
C ALA A 179 14.76 28.53 -2.99
N ARG A 180 15.97 28.14 -3.39
CA ARG A 180 17.17 28.94 -3.12
C ARG A 180 16.87 30.32 -3.70
N GLU A 181 16.82 31.32 -2.83
CA GLU A 181 16.81 32.73 -3.25
C GLU A 181 17.98 32.93 -4.21
N ALA A 182 17.65 33.16 -5.47
CA ALA A 182 18.65 33.63 -6.41
C ALA A 182 19.20 34.94 -5.85
N PRO A 183 20.53 35.16 -5.83
CA PRO A 183 21.08 36.42 -5.36
C PRO A 183 20.48 37.55 -6.20
N SER A 184 19.74 38.43 -5.55
CA SER A 184 19.16 39.63 -6.13
C SER A 184 20.27 40.57 -6.61
N THR A 185 20.62 40.49 -7.90
CA THR A 185 21.39 41.52 -8.57
C THR A 185 20.62 41.93 -9.82
N ALA A 186 19.62 42.81 -9.65
CA ALA A 186 19.24 43.83 -10.63
C ALA A 186 18.15 44.72 -10.03
N ALA A 187 18.49 45.93 -9.72
CA ALA A 187 17.55 47.01 -9.48
C ALA A 187 16.83 47.32 -10.83
N GLY A 188 15.55 46.99 -10.89
CA GLY A 188 14.67 47.32 -12.00
C GLY A 188 13.26 47.44 -11.46
N THR A 189 12.78 48.70 -11.41
CA THR A 189 11.46 49.12 -10.99
C THR A 189 10.41 48.63 -11.99
N ASP A 190 9.59 47.63 -11.61
CA ASP A 190 8.24 47.47 -12.12
C ASP A 190 7.35 46.94 -11.00
N GLN A 191 6.46 47.82 -10.51
CA GLN A 191 5.66 47.65 -9.28
C GLN A 191 4.23 47.14 -9.58
N ASP A 192 3.98 46.28 -10.55
CA ASP A 192 2.61 45.79 -10.83
C ASP A 192 2.49 44.36 -11.33
N ALA A 193 3.49 43.49 -11.07
CA ALA A 193 3.30 42.04 -11.22
C ALA A 193 3.12 41.40 -9.85
N ALA A 194 1.91 40.95 -9.56
CA ALA A 194 1.66 40.11 -8.38
C ALA A 194 2.66 38.94 -8.40
N PRO A 195 3.34 38.65 -7.27
CA PRO A 195 4.25 37.50 -7.19
C PRO A 195 3.45 36.24 -7.46
N CYS A 196 3.76 35.55 -8.57
CA CYS A 196 3.32 34.19 -8.80
C CYS A 196 3.94 33.35 -7.66
N GLU A 197 3.17 33.05 -6.63
CA GLU A 197 3.56 32.11 -5.57
C GLU A 197 3.90 30.79 -6.26
N ARG A 198 5.18 30.54 -6.48
CA ARG A 198 5.66 29.21 -6.87
C ARG A 198 5.33 28.28 -5.74
N GLN A 199 4.38 27.38 -5.95
CA GLN A 199 4.11 26.31 -5.01
C GLN A 199 5.40 25.50 -4.82
N PRO A 200 5.78 25.15 -3.57
CA PRO A 200 6.92 24.30 -3.29
C PRO A 200 6.80 23.03 -4.13
N GLY A 201 7.86 22.64 -4.82
CA GLY A 201 7.85 21.46 -5.65
C GLY A 201 8.41 20.25 -4.94
N ASP A 202 7.81 19.08 -5.15
CA ASP A 202 8.30 17.81 -4.59
C ASP A 202 9.77 17.57 -5.04
N SER A 203 10.66 17.24 -4.12
CA SER A 203 12.05 16.88 -4.41
C SER A 203 12.21 15.39 -4.71
N TYR A 204 11.14 14.71 -5.08
CA TYR A 204 11.13 13.27 -5.37
C TYR A 204 10.24 12.95 -6.56
N VAL A 205 10.50 11.78 -7.18
CA VAL A 205 9.68 11.25 -8.26
C VAL A 205 8.43 10.58 -7.69
N ARG A 206 7.28 10.82 -8.33
CA ARG A 206 6.06 10.02 -8.13
C ARG A 206 5.87 9.13 -9.32
N ALA A 207 6.13 7.84 -9.14
CA ALA A 207 5.98 6.87 -10.20
C ALA A 207 4.51 6.50 -10.44
N THR A 208 4.15 6.25 -11.71
CA THR A 208 2.93 5.53 -12.08
C THR A 208 3.11 4.05 -11.81
N VAL A 209 4.27 3.53 -12.20
CA VAL A 209 4.70 2.15 -11.97
C VAL A 209 6.14 2.17 -11.46
N THR A 210 6.46 1.30 -10.50
CA THR A 210 7.84 0.98 -10.11
C THR A 210 8.09 -0.48 -10.43
N ILE A 211 9.16 -0.78 -11.16
CA ILE A 211 9.64 -2.14 -11.36
C ILE A 211 10.80 -2.41 -10.41
N SER A 212 10.77 -3.54 -9.73
CA SER A 212 11.79 -3.98 -8.80
C SER A 212 12.13 -5.44 -9.02
N PHE A 213 13.25 -5.92 -8.50
CA PHE A 213 13.82 -7.21 -8.86
C PHE A 213 13.90 -8.15 -7.66
N GLY A 214 13.50 -9.41 -7.86
CA GLY A 214 13.47 -10.48 -6.87
C GLY A 214 12.39 -10.32 -5.81
N ALA A 215 12.26 -9.13 -5.21
CA ALA A 215 11.24 -8.85 -4.19
C ALA A 215 10.94 -7.34 -4.07
N GLY A 216 9.97 -6.99 -3.23
CA GLY A 216 9.69 -5.61 -2.84
C GLY A 216 10.80 -5.00 -1.97
N ARG A 217 10.93 -3.67 -2.00
CA ARG A 217 11.70 -2.87 -1.05
C ARG A 217 10.77 -2.39 0.06
N LEU A 218 11.29 -2.08 1.24
CA LEU A 218 10.45 -1.54 2.33
C LEU A 218 9.73 -0.25 1.92
N ALA A 219 10.35 0.58 1.08
CA ALA A 219 9.72 1.77 0.49
C ALA A 219 8.40 1.45 -0.23
N HIS A 220 8.31 0.31 -0.94
CA HIS A 220 7.08 -0.08 -1.65
C HIS A 220 5.91 -0.31 -0.68
N ALA A 221 6.20 -0.74 0.54
CA ALA A 221 5.24 -0.93 1.60
C ALA A 221 4.98 0.34 2.44
N ALA A 222 5.84 1.36 2.34
CA ALA A 222 5.84 2.54 3.20
C ALA A 222 5.27 3.81 2.53
N THR A 223 5.45 3.98 1.20
CA THR A 223 5.04 5.21 0.51
C THR A 223 4.25 4.98 -0.78
N PRO A 224 3.18 5.79 -1.03
CA PRO A 224 2.46 5.74 -2.30
C PRO A 224 3.23 6.35 -3.48
N ALA A 225 4.40 6.96 -3.26
CA ALA A 225 5.24 7.51 -4.32
C ALA A 225 5.70 6.44 -5.32
N CYS A 226 5.78 5.17 -4.90
CA CYS A 226 6.14 4.04 -5.76
C CYS A 226 5.05 3.62 -6.76
N GLY A 227 3.84 4.17 -6.69
CA GLY A 227 2.76 3.83 -7.60
C GLY A 227 2.37 2.35 -7.56
N LYS A 228 2.13 1.76 -8.74
CA LYS A 228 1.98 0.31 -8.89
C LYS A 228 3.35 -0.35 -8.89
N VAL A 229 3.54 -1.37 -8.04
CA VAL A 229 4.81 -2.11 -7.98
C VAL A 229 4.72 -3.39 -8.80
N VAL A 230 5.69 -3.60 -9.67
CA VAL A 230 5.91 -4.82 -10.46
C VAL A 230 7.19 -5.47 -9.97
N ILE A 231 7.15 -6.75 -9.65
CA ILE A 231 8.35 -7.50 -9.26
C ILE A 231 8.72 -8.43 -10.41
N ALA A 232 9.93 -8.28 -10.92
CA ALA A 232 10.54 -9.19 -11.87
C ALA A 232 11.51 -10.11 -11.12
N ASP A 233 11.29 -11.42 -11.22
CA ASP A 233 12.24 -12.38 -10.68
C ASP A 233 13.33 -12.66 -11.73
N LEU A 234 14.57 -12.41 -11.36
CA LEU A 234 15.72 -12.55 -12.24
C LEU A 234 16.43 -13.89 -11.98
N GLN A 235 16.71 -14.64 -13.04
CA GLN A 235 17.46 -15.88 -12.98
C GLN A 235 18.63 -15.84 -13.95
N LEU A 236 19.85 -15.90 -13.42
CA LEU A 236 21.04 -16.10 -14.26
C LEU A 236 21.01 -17.50 -14.89
N PRO A 237 21.40 -17.66 -16.16
CA PRO A 237 21.37 -18.97 -16.86
C PRO A 237 22.13 -20.07 -16.14
N ASN A 238 23.21 -19.74 -15.44
CA ASN A 238 24.04 -20.67 -14.68
C ASN A 238 23.89 -20.49 -13.16
N GLY A 239 22.98 -19.62 -12.71
CA GLY A 239 22.73 -19.41 -11.30
C GLY A 239 21.96 -20.57 -10.66
N PRO A 240 22.30 -20.98 -9.43
CA PRO A 240 21.62 -22.07 -8.73
C PRO A 240 20.20 -21.70 -8.31
N ARG A 241 19.91 -20.40 -8.19
CA ARG A 241 18.62 -19.85 -7.73
C ARG A 241 18.27 -18.60 -8.50
N SER A 242 16.97 -18.28 -8.55
CA SER A 242 16.48 -16.95 -8.91
C SER A 242 16.76 -15.93 -7.82
N PHE A 243 16.56 -14.64 -8.12
CA PHE A 243 16.76 -13.57 -7.12
C PHE A 243 15.79 -13.73 -5.93
N ALA A 244 14.53 -14.03 -6.21
CA ALA A 244 13.53 -14.26 -5.15
C ALA A 244 13.87 -15.49 -4.29
N GLU A 245 14.36 -16.57 -4.91
CA GLU A 245 14.78 -17.77 -4.19
C GLU A 245 16.01 -17.52 -3.31
N GLU A 246 16.97 -16.71 -3.77
CA GLU A 246 18.15 -16.36 -3.00
C GLU A 246 17.80 -15.49 -1.80
N LEU A 247 16.90 -14.49 -1.98
CA LEU A 247 16.38 -13.69 -0.88
C LEU A 247 15.68 -14.56 0.18
N ALA A 248 14.83 -15.48 -0.25
CA ALA A 248 14.14 -16.38 0.65
C ALA A 248 15.11 -17.35 1.37
N HIS A 249 16.18 -17.78 0.69
CA HIS A 249 17.21 -18.64 1.28
C HIS A 249 18.03 -17.93 2.36
N GLN A 250 18.41 -16.68 2.12
CA GLN A 250 19.16 -15.88 3.08
C GLN A 250 18.30 -15.34 4.25
N ASN A 251 16.98 -15.26 4.05
CA ASN A 251 16.03 -14.72 5.02
C ASN A 251 14.87 -15.72 5.23
N PRO A 252 15.10 -16.89 5.88
CA PRO A 252 14.09 -17.91 6.03
C PRO A 252 12.93 -17.44 6.89
N ILE A 253 11.72 -17.53 6.35
CA ILE A 253 10.47 -17.17 7.03
C ILE A 253 10.11 -18.32 7.98
N GLY A 254 9.94 -18.03 9.29
CA GLY A 254 9.33 -18.95 10.25
C GLY A 254 10.27 -19.91 10.96
N GLN A 255 11.57 -19.74 10.94
CA GLN A 255 12.43 -20.33 11.98
C GLN A 255 12.42 -19.40 13.21
N THR A 256 11.46 -19.59 14.11
CA THR A 256 11.68 -19.24 15.51
C THR A 256 12.83 -20.14 15.95
N ASP A 257 13.99 -19.56 16.13
CA ASP A 257 15.10 -20.24 16.82
C ASP A 257 14.61 -20.64 18.20
N THR A 258 14.25 -21.91 18.35
CA THR A 258 14.24 -22.58 19.63
C THR A 258 15.72 -22.75 19.99
N ILE A 259 16.33 -21.65 20.46
CA ILE A 259 17.63 -21.73 21.14
C ILE A 259 17.36 -22.50 22.42
N ALA A 260 17.73 -23.77 22.41
CA ALA A 260 17.94 -24.53 23.63
C ALA A 260 19.02 -23.77 24.42
N HIS A 261 18.63 -23.22 25.55
CA HIS A 261 19.58 -22.77 26.56
C HIS A 261 20.38 -23.96 27.05
N GLU A 262 21.58 -24.16 26.51
CA GLU A 262 22.64 -24.85 27.20
C GLU A 262 23.46 -23.77 27.94
N ASP A 263 23.53 -23.95 29.27
CA ASP A 263 24.26 -23.09 30.19
C ASP A 263 25.73 -22.95 29.79
N GLY A 264 26.21 -21.71 29.57
CA GLY A 264 27.60 -21.42 29.31
C GLY A 264 27.89 -19.93 29.37
N GLU A 265 28.57 -19.52 30.42
CA GLU A 265 28.96 -18.15 30.78
C GLU A 265 29.82 -17.42 29.72
N HIS A 266 29.65 -16.08 29.70
CA HIS A 266 30.55 -15.01 29.23
C HIS A 266 30.56 -14.64 27.74
N GLY A 267 30.13 -13.39 27.51
CA GLY A 267 30.45 -12.58 26.35
C GLY A 267 29.36 -11.56 26.07
N GLU A 268 29.44 -10.38 26.71
CA GLU A 268 28.69 -9.20 26.28
C GLU A 268 29.19 -8.80 24.90
N ASP A 269 28.51 -9.28 23.85
CA ASP A 269 28.62 -8.75 22.51
C ASP A 269 27.32 -7.96 22.24
N GLU A 270 27.45 -6.63 22.24
CA GLU A 270 26.48 -5.69 21.72
C GLU A 270 26.24 -5.98 20.21
N ARG A 271 25.48 -7.02 19.90
CA ARG A 271 24.82 -7.14 18.60
C ARG A 271 23.45 -6.54 18.75
N GLY A 272 23.29 -5.35 18.16
CA GLY A 272 22.02 -4.67 18.05
C GLY A 272 20.93 -5.67 17.61
N GLU A 273 19.84 -5.64 18.31
CA GLU A 273 18.61 -6.37 18.02
C GLU A 273 17.98 -5.82 16.72
N ASP A 274 18.62 -6.07 15.57
CA ASP A 274 17.96 -6.02 14.27
C ASP A 274 17.12 -7.30 14.14
N GLU A 275 16.06 -7.39 14.93
CA GLU A 275 15.00 -8.36 14.66
C GLU A 275 14.50 -8.12 13.24
N HIS A 276 14.79 -9.06 12.34
CA HIS A 276 14.34 -9.05 10.94
C HIS A 276 12.82 -9.21 10.87
N HIS A 277 12.10 -8.11 11.16
CA HIS A 277 10.64 -8.09 11.07
C HIS A 277 10.22 -8.17 9.60
N ILE A 278 9.65 -9.30 9.23
CA ILE A 278 9.12 -9.55 7.89
C ILE A 278 7.95 -8.59 7.65
N THR A 279 8.04 -7.81 6.58
CA THR A 279 6.96 -6.95 6.10
C THR A 279 6.31 -7.62 4.89
N GLU A 280 5.05 -8.00 5.01
CA GLU A 280 4.27 -8.46 3.88
C GLU A 280 3.68 -7.25 3.15
N PHE A 281 3.75 -7.28 1.81
CA PHE A 281 3.22 -6.24 0.94
C PHE A 281 2.16 -6.82 0.00
N PHE A 282 1.01 -6.15 -0.08
CA PHE A 282 -0.09 -6.51 -0.97
C PHE A 282 -0.52 -5.29 -1.78
N GLN A 283 -0.91 -5.53 -3.02
CA GLN A 283 -1.44 -4.49 -3.88
C GLN A 283 -2.81 -4.88 -4.40
N VAL A 284 -3.78 -3.99 -4.21
CA VAL A 284 -5.12 -4.15 -4.79
C VAL A 284 -5.04 -3.87 -6.29
N PRO A 285 -5.53 -4.77 -7.15
CA PRO A 285 -5.48 -4.56 -8.59
C PRO A 285 -6.28 -3.31 -9.00
N ALA A 286 -5.87 -2.66 -10.08
CA ALA A 286 -6.65 -1.57 -10.67
C ALA A 286 -7.75 -2.13 -11.58
N ILE A 287 -8.91 -1.49 -11.58
CA ILE A 287 -9.97 -1.79 -12.56
C ILE A 287 -9.55 -1.20 -13.90
N ALA A 288 -9.50 -2.04 -14.95
CA ALA A 288 -9.23 -1.58 -16.31
C ALA A 288 -10.33 -0.61 -16.77
N THR A 289 -9.95 0.53 -17.32
CA THR A 289 -10.90 1.48 -17.90
C THR A 289 -11.51 0.94 -19.21
N ARG A 290 -12.71 1.39 -19.57
CA ARG A 290 -13.38 0.97 -20.81
C ARG A 290 -12.52 1.24 -22.05
N THR A 291 -11.73 2.30 -22.05
CA THR A 291 -10.80 2.63 -23.13
C THR A 291 -9.70 1.59 -23.28
N GLN A 292 -9.14 1.06 -22.18
CA GLN A 292 -8.18 -0.03 -22.20
C GLN A 292 -8.81 -1.34 -22.70
N ILE A 293 -10.07 -1.63 -22.31
CA ILE A 293 -10.82 -2.79 -22.79
C ILE A 293 -11.10 -2.68 -24.29
N GLN A 294 -11.44 -1.49 -24.80
CA GLN A 294 -11.70 -1.25 -26.23
C GLN A 294 -10.44 -1.34 -27.09
N SER A 295 -9.29 -0.87 -26.60
CA SER A 295 -8.01 -1.02 -27.30
C SER A 295 -7.57 -2.48 -27.40
N TRP A 296 -7.86 -3.30 -26.41
CA TRP A 296 -7.61 -4.75 -26.45
C TRP A 296 -8.55 -5.47 -27.44
N ALA A 297 -9.83 -5.08 -27.49
CA ALA A 297 -10.81 -5.64 -28.43
C ALA A 297 -10.49 -5.29 -29.90
N SER A 298 -9.87 -4.13 -30.15
CA SER A 298 -9.47 -3.72 -31.51
C SER A 298 -8.12 -4.30 -31.95
N ALA A 299 -7.24 -4.70 -31.03
CA ALA A 299 -5.96 -5.34 -31.32
C ALA A 299 -6.12 -6.86 -31.64
N SER A 300 -7.20 -7.51 -31.20
CA SER A 300 -7.51 -8.91 -31.48
C SER A 300 -8.40 -9.06 -32.72
N GLY A 301 -7.98 -8.51 -33.87
CA GLY A 301 -8.65 -8.73 -35.15
C GLY A 301 -8.70 -10.20 -35.55
N SER A 302 -9.92 -10.73 -35.72
CA SER A 302 -10.30 -12.02 -36.29
C SER A 302 -9.98 -13.28 -35.49
N ALA A 303 -10.90 -13.63 -34.58
CA ALA A 303 -11.26 -15.03 -34.36
C ALA A 303 -12.72 -15.09 -33.92
N THR A 304 -13.52 -15.80 -34.68
CA THR A 304 -14.91 -16.14 -34.39
C THR A 304 -14.97 -17.16 -33.27
N GLU A 305 -15.00 -16.70 -32.04
CA GLU A 305 -15.40 -17.49 -30.88
C GLU A 305 -16.21 -16.62 -29.93
N SER A 306 -17.25 -17.21 -29.35
CA SER A 306 -18.24 -16.59 -28.47
C SER A 306 -17.55 -15.75 -27.36
N PRO A 307 -18.14 -14.61 -26.92
CA PRO A 307 -17.52 -13.76 -25.92
C PRO A 307 -17.52 -14.46 -24.58
N GLN A 308 -16.44 -15.19 -24.28
CA GLN A 308 -16.04 -15.41 -22.90
C GLN A 308 -15.73 -14.05 -22.30
N ALA A 309 -16.17 -13.81 -21.08
CA ALA A 309 -15.84 -12.61 -20.32
C ALA A 309 -14.34 -12.32 -20.48
N PRO A 310 -13.94 -11.05 -20.73
CA PRO A 310 -12.54 -10.72 -21.02
C PRO A 310 -11.68 -11.28 -19.91
N GLY A 311 -10.80 -12.23 -20.27
CA GLY A 311 -9.83 -12.79 -19.36
C GLY A 311 -9.04 -11.65 -18.74
N VAL A 312 -9.03 -11.59 -17.42
CA VAL A 312 -8.08 -10.78 -16.67
C VAL A 312 -6.70 -11.19 -17.19
N PRO A 313 -5.82 -10.26 -17.58
CA PRO A 313 -4.47 -10.64 -18.00
C PRO A 313 -3.88 -11.53 -16.92
N GLU A 314 -3.52 -12.76 -17.27
CA GLU A 314 -2.70 -13.63 -16.45
C GLU A 314 -1.36 -12.91 -16.23
N PHE A 315 -1.28 -12.18 -15.14
CA PHE A 315 0.01 -11.77 -14.61
C PHE A 315 0.66 -13.03 -14.05
N GLN A 316 1.55 -13.63 -14.82
CA GLN A 316 2.40 -14.74 -14.38
C GLN A 316 3.47 -14.30 -13.38
N HIS A 317 3.24 -13.28 -12.57
CA HIS A 317 4.19 -12.89 -11.51
C HIS A 317 3.41 -12.44 -10.29
N GLY A 318 3.47 -13.26 -9.26
CA GLY A 318 2.91 -12.98 -7.95
C GLY A 318 1.42 -12.71 -8.00
N THR A 319 0.63 -13.75 -8.30
CA THR A 319 -0.80 -13.72 -7.96
C THR A 319 -0.90 -13.14 -6.57
N VAL A 320 -1.64 -12.05 -6.43
CA VAL A 320 -2.18 -11.67 -5.13
C VAL A 320 -2.93 -12.91 -4.66
N GLY A 321 -2.25 -13.80 -3.98
CA GLY A 321 -2.88 -14.83 -3.20
C GLY A 321 -3.66 -14.08 -2.13
N VAL A 322 -4.87 -13.66 -2.48
CA VAL A 322 -5.92 -13.51 -1.48
C VAL A 322 -6.03 -14.95 -0.99
N GLY A 323 -5.30 -15.27 0.10
CA GLY A 323 -5.23 -16.60 0.65
C GLY A 323 -6.60 -17.20 0.60
N SER A 324 -6.73 -18.39 0.03
CA SER A 324 -7.95 -19.12 -0.31
C SER A 324 -9.22 -18.40 0.16
N GLY A 325 -9.65 -17.39 -0.63
CA GLY A 325 -10.93 -16.75 -0.39
C GLY A 325 -11.99 -17.86 -0.39
N PRO A 326 -13.09 -17.75 0.34
CA PRO A 326 -14.12 -18.77 0.30
C PRO A 326 -14.53 -18.91 -1.17
N GLY A 327 -14.16 -20.01 -1.82
CA GLY A 327 -14.50 -20.29 -3.22
C GLY A 327 -16.02 -20.34 -3.48
N ASN A 328 -16.81 -20.37 -2.41
CA ASN A 328 -18.26 -20.26 -2.43
C ASN A 328 -18.71 -19.33 -1.29
N LEU A 329 -19.35 -18.21 -1.63
CA LEU A 329 -19.93 -17.24 -0.68
C LEU A 329 -21.36 -17.64 -0.25
N GLU A 330 -21.91 -18.72 -0.79
CA GLU A 330 -23.23 -19.21 -0.41
C GLU A 330 -23.21 -19.67 1.06
N PRO A 331 -24.19 -19.27 1.88
CA PRO A 331 -24.34 -19.82 3.22
C PRO A 331 -24.41 -21.35 3.20
N LYS A 332 -23.75 -22.01 4.16
CA LYS A 332 -23.78 -23.48 4.24
C LYS A 332 -25.20 -24.00 4.32
N PRO A 333 -25.54 -25.14 3.66
CA PRO A 333 -26.90 -25.69 3.65
C PRO A 333 -27.54 -25.91 5.03
N ALA A 334 -26.72 -26.20 6.04
CA ALA A 334 -27.13 -26.34 7.45
C ALA A 334 -26.95 -25.05 8.27
N GLY A 335 -26.56 -23.94 7.61
CA GLY A 335 -26.34 -22.66 8.25
C GLY A 335 -27.65 -21.92 8.54
N ASP A 336 -27.63 -21.12 9.60
CA ASP A 336 -28.68 -20.17 9.94
C ASP A 336 -28.12 -18.73 10.00
N LYS A 337 -28.96 -17.78 10.34
CA LYS A 337 -28.58 -16.35 10.46
C LYS A 337 -27.53 -16.03 11.54
N TYR A 338 -27.07 -17.00 12.31
CA TYR A 338 -26.04 -16.85 13.34
C TYR A 338 -24.73 -17.58 12.97
N SER A 339 -24.77 -18.42 11.95
CA SER A 339 -23.68 -19.35 11.62
C SER A 339 -22.39 -18.68 11.20
N SER A 340 -22.47 -17.49 10.57
CA SER A 340 -21.29 -16.68 10.22
C SER A 340 -20.97 -15.61 11.26
N GLY A 341 -21.47 -15.75 12.49
CA GLY A 341 -21.28 -14.83 13.61
C GLY A 341 -22.33 -13.72 13.67
N VAL A 342 -22.27 -12.94 14.73
CA VAL A 342 -23.13 -11.78 14.97
C VAL A 342 -22.23 -10.60 15.30
N VAL A 343 -22.31 -9.52 14.55
CA VAL A 343 -21.58 -8.29 14.83
C VAL A 343 -22.46 -7.31 15.60
N GLY A 344 -21.93 -6.72 16.66
CA GLY A 344 -22.55 -5.61 17.40
C GLY A 344 -21.89 -4.28 17.03
N LEU A 345 -22.69 -3.27 16.72
CA LEU A 345 -22.23 -1.95 16.30
C LEU A 345 -22.63 -0.90 17.35
N CYS A 346 -21.65 -0.41 18.12
CA CYS A 346 -21.73 0.79 18.93
C CYS A 346 -21.23 1.97 18.08
N ALA A 347 -22.01 2.34 17.06
CA ALA A 347 -21.66 3.33 16.06
C ALA A 347 -22.81 4.32 15.85
N GLY A 348 -22.48 5.59 15.63
CA GLY A 348 -23.43 6.68 15.47
C GLY A 348 -23.95 7.26 16.78
N SER A 349 -24.45 8.48 16.70
CA SER A 349 -25.09 9.23 17.77
C SER A 349 -26.21 10.11 17.21
N ALA A 350 -26.91 10.84 18.04
CA ALA A 350 -27.89 11.86 17.58
C ALA A 350 -27.20 12.95 16.72
N ALA A 351 -25.94 13.28 17.02
CA ALA A 351 -25.15 14.26 16.25
C ALA A 351 -24.60 13.67 14.93
N TYR A 352 -24.30 12.39 14.91
CA TYR A 352 -23.69 11.71 13.77
C TYR A 352 -24.41 10.38 13.42
N PRO A 353 -25.71 10.43 13.08
CA PRO A 353 -26.50 9.22 12.79
C PRO A 353 -25.97 8.49 11.54
N GLY A 354 -25.38 9.22 10.59
CA GLY A 354 -24.82 8.68 9.35
C GLY A 354 -23.72 7.64 9.59
N ALA A 355 -22.89 7.81 10.63
CA ALA A 355 -21.84 6.84 10.95
C ALA A 355 -22.43 5.48 11.34
N GLY A 356 -23.52 5.45 12.11
CA GLY A 356 -24.23 4.22 12.44
C GLY A 356 -24.86 3.54 11.22
N ILE A 357 -25.44 4.32 10.31
CA ILE A 357 -26.05 3.84 9.06
C ILE A 357 -24.96 3.23 8.15
N LEU A 358 -23.82 3.93 7.97
CA LEU A 358 -22.74 3.48 7.10
C LEU A 358 -22.01 2.25 7.65
N SER A 359 -21.78 2.20 8.97
CA SER A 359 -21.20 1.00 9.60
C SER A 359 -22.14 -0.21 9.47
N ALA A 360 -23.45 0.00 9.62
CA ALA A 360 -24.44 -1.06 9.39
C ALA A 360 -24.44 -1.52 7.91
N ALA A 361 -24.41 -0.58 6.97
CA ALA A 361 -24.33 -0.87 5.54
C ALA A 361 -23.09 -1.72 5.19
N GLY A 362 -21.91 -1.33 5.71
CA GLY A 362 -20.67 -2.08 5.53
C GLY A 362 -20.75 -3.50 6.09
N ALA A 363 -21.25 -3.65 7.30
CA ALA A 363 -21.40 -4.95 7.95
C ALA A 363 -22.39 -5.87 7.20
N ILE A 364 -23.57 -5.37 6.87
CA ILE A 364 -24.63 -6.12 6.18
C ILE A 364 -24.16 -6.58 4.79
N ALA A 365 -23.48 -5.72 4.05
CA ALA A 365 -22.99 -6.03 2.71
C ALA A 365 -21.81 -7.02 2.73
N ALA A 366 -21.07 -7.13 3.85
CA ALA A 366 -19.88 -7.97 3.97
C ALA A 366 -20.17 -9.42 4.41
N THR A 367 -21.34 -9.69 5.01
CA THR A 367 -21.67 -11.01 5.55
C THR A 367 -23.17 -11.30 5.47
N PRO A 368 -23.58 -12.56 5.27
CA PRO A 368 -24.99 -12.95 5.42
C PRO A 368 -25.44 -13.04 6.88
N SER A 369 -24.59 -12.66 7.82
CA SER A 369 -24.81 -12.81 9.27
C SER A 369 -25.65 -11.68 9.86
N MET A 370 -26.05 -11.87 11.11
CA MET A 370 -26.85 -10.89 11.84
C MET A 370 -26.02 -9.69 12.25
N VAL A 371 -26.56 -8.49 11.96
CA VAL A 371 -26.01 -7.22 12.40
C VAL A 371 -26.91 -6.65 13.51
N ARG A 372 -26.31 -6.32 14.66
CA ARG A 372 -26.99 -5.69 15.80
C ARG A 372 -26.49 -4.26 15.98
N VAL A 373 -27.39 -3.30 15.96
CA VAL A 373 -27.09 -1.88 16.20
C VAL A 373 -27.46 -1.53 17.64
N LEU A 374 -26.48 -1.00 18.36
CA LEU A 374 -26.56 -0.81 19.82
C LEU A 374 -26.53 0.68 20.13
N GLY A 375 -27.63 1.22 20.63
CA GLY A 375 -27.67 2.64 20.94
C GLY A 375 -29.05 3.23 21.22
N PRO A 376 -29.13 4.56 21.37
CA PRO A 376 -30.38 5.25 21.64
C PRO A 376 -31.47 4.97 20.59
N ALA A 377 -32.72 5.01 21.02
CA ALA A 377 -33.87 4.67 20.17
C ALA A 377 -34.00 5.54 18.89
N GLU A 378 -33.54 6.79 18.94
CA GLU A 378 -33.54 7.69 17.79
C GLU A 378 -32.58 7.20 16.70
N LEU A 379 -31.33 6.93 17.07
CA LEU A 379 -30.31 6.37 16.18
C LEU A 379 -30.75 5.03 15.59
N THR A 380 -31.17 4.10 16.45
CA THR A 380 -31.54 2.74 16.00
C THR A 380 -32.75 2.75 15.08
N ARG A 381 -33.68 3.70 15.25
CA ARG A 381 -34.81 3.91 14.34
C ARG A 381 -34.36 4.35 12.95
N ASP A 382 -33.38 5.27 12.87
CA ASP A 382 -32.87 5.77 11.61
C ASP A 382 -32.07 4.68 10.86
N VAL A 383 -31.30 3.86 11.58
CA VAL A 383 -30.60 2.73 11.00
C VAL A 383 -31.60 1.69 10.44
N VAL A 384 -32.66 1.33 11.19
CA VAL A 384 -33.67 0.38 10.72
C VAL A 384 -34.45 0.92 9.51
N ARG A 385 -34.66 2.23 9.41
CA ARG A 385 -35.26 2.83 8.20
C ARG A 385 -34.40 2.65 6.96
N ALA A 386 -33.08 2.73 7.13
CA ALA A 386 -32.11 2.54 6.04
C ALA A 386 -31.84 1.05 5.79
N HIS A 387 -31.81 0.23 6.82
CA HIS A 387 -31.43 -1.18 6.82
C HIS A 387 -32.40 -2.01 7.68
N PRO A 388 -33.59 -2.38 7.15
CA PRO A 388 -34.63 -3.08 7.90
C PRO A 388 -34.21 -4.48 8.38
N GLU A 389 -33.18 -5.08 7.81
CA GLU A 389 -32.55 -6.32 8.23
C GLU A 389 -31.72 -6.21 9.53
N ALA A 390 -31.38 -5.00 9.96
CA ALA A 390 -30.63 -4.80 11.20
C ALA A 390 -31.50 -5.02 12.44
N VAL A 391 -30.96 -5.68 13.46
CA VAL A 391 -31.62 -5.86 14.76
C VAL A 391 -31.08 -4.80 15.73
N THR A 392 -31.95 -4.18 16.51
CA THR A 392 -31.58 -3.08 17.41
C THR A 392 -31.67 -3.45 18.88
N HIS A 393 -30.76 -2.88 19.68
CA HIS A 393 -30.76 -2.95 21.12
C HIS A 393 -30.38 -1.58 21.72
N THR A 394 -30.79 -1.32 22.94
CA THR A 394 -30.60 -0.01 23.58
C THR A 394 -29.16 0.24 24.05
N SER A 395 -28.37 -0.81 24.24
CA SER A 395 -26.97 -0.71 24.70
C SER A 395 -26.19 -2.00 24.44
N VAL A 396 -24.88 -1.93 24.56
CA VAL A 396 -23.99 -3.10 24.53
C VAL A 396 -24.34 -4.14 25.60
N ARG A 397 -24.88 -3.70 26.74
CA ARG A 397 -25.28 -4.59 27.87
C ARG A 397 -26.48 -5.46 27.52
N THR A 398 -27.35 -4.99 26.63
CA THR A 398 -28.58 -5.69 26.21
C THR A 398 -28.42 -6.41 24.87
N ALA A 399 -27.25 -6.32 24.23
CA ALA A 399 -26.99 -6.87 22.91
C ALA A 399 -27.14 -8.39 22.79
N GLY A 400 -27.14 -9.11 23.91
CA GLY A 400 -27.10 -10.56 23.92
C GLY A 400 -25.77 -11.10 23.35
N ARG A 401 -25.81 -12.28 22.72
CA ARG A 401 -24.60 -12.88 22.17
C ARG A 401 -24.17 -12.15 20.90
N VAL A 402 -22.95 -11.62 20.89
CA VAL A 402 -22.24 -11.09 19.74
C VAL A 402 -20.85 -11.71 19.66
N GLN A 403 -20.33 -11.94 18.46
CA GLN A 403 -19.02 -12.54 18.23
C GLN A 403 -17.92 -11.49 18.06
N ALA A 404 -18.29 -10.25 17.65
CA ALA A 404 -17.38 -9.10 17.61
C ALA A 404 -18.17 -7.82 17.86
N LEU A 405 -17.48 -6.80 18.36
CA LEU A 405 -18.04 -5.45 18.56
C LEU A 405 -17.23 -4.43 17.76
N VAL A 406 -17.92 -3.50 17.11
CA VAL A 406 -17.36 -2.25 16.57
C VAL A 406 -17.77 -1.13 17.51
N VAL A 407 -16.81 -0.33 17.97
CA VAL A 407 -17.06 0.76 18.92
C VAL A 407 -16.36 2.03 18.42
N GLY A 408 -17.11 3.12 18.35
CA GLY A 408 -16.53 4.45 18.17
C GLY A 408 -17.00 5.27 16.99
N PRO A 409 -17.28 4.72 15.77
CA PRO A 409 -17.65 5.55 14.62
C PRO A 409 -18.80 6.49 14.96
N GLY A 410 -18.54 7.83 15.00
CA GLY A 410 -19.53 8.86 15.29
C GLY A 410 -20.27 8.73 16.64
N ARG A 411 -19.65 8.06 17.63
CA ARG A 411 -20.29 7.75 18.92
C ARG A 411 -20.23 8.91 19.90
N GLY A 412 -19.29 9.84 19.67
CA GLY A 412 -18.97 10.94 20.58
C GLY A 412 -17.92 10.56 21.62
N THR A 413 -17.49 11.56 22.38
CA THR A 413 -16.44 11.44 23.42
C THR A 413 -16.93 11.84 24.81
N ASP A 414 -18.24 11.82 25.03
CA ASP A 414 -18.83 12.10 26.30
C ASP A 414 -18.66 10.94 27.32
N ILE A 415 -19.11 11.17 28.56
CA ILE A 415 -19.01 10.18 29.63
C ILE A 415 -19.76 8.89 29.26
N SER A 416 -20.88 8.96 28.55
CA SER A 416 -21.64 7.78 28.13
C SER A 416 -20.86 6.93 27.16
N ALA A 417 -20.22 7.54 26.15
CA ALA A 417 -19.35 6.88 25.20
C ALA A 417 -18.12 6.26 25.88
N ALA A 418 -17.52 6.98 26.84
CA ALA A 418 -16.39 6.47 27.61
C ALA A 418 -16.77 5.24 28.46
N LEU A 419 -17.92 5.25 29.13
CA LEU A 419 -18.43 4.10 29.90
C LEU A 419 -18.80 2.92 29.00
N GLU A 420 -19.31 3.17 27.80
CA GLU A 420 -19.58 2.13 26.81
C GLU A 420 -18.30 1.46 26.32
N LEU A 421 -17.27 2.26 26.00
CA LEU A 421 -15.95 1.76 25.63
C LEU A 421 -15.31 0.97 26.78
N GLU A 422 -15.36 1.48 28.01
CA GLU A 422 -14.89 0.76 29.20
C GLU A 422 -15.60 -0.59 29.36
N TYR A 423 -16.92 -0.63 29.19
CA TYR A 423 -17.68 -1.88 29.25
C TYR A 423 -17.26 -2.85 28.15
N ALA A 424 -17.07 -2.38 26.91
CA ALA A 424 -16.58 -3.19 25.80
C ALA A 424 -15.16 -3.74 26.07
N LEU A 425 -14.27 -2.91 26.61
CA LEU A 425 -12.90 -3.32 26.98
C LEU A 425 -12.88 -4.36 28.09
N ARG A 426 -13.83 -4.38 29.03
CA ARG A 426 -13.96 -5.41 30.08
C ARG A 426 -14.64 -6.70 29.61
N GLY A 427 -15.18 -6.71 28.41
CA GLY A 427 -15.81 -7.88 27.80
C GLY A 427 -14.78 -8.87 27.23
N THR A 428 -15.22 -9.95 26.58
CA THR A 428 -14.37 -10.99 25.98
C THR A 428 -14.51 -11.11 24.46
N GLN A 429 -15.37 -10.27 23.83
CA GLN A 429 -15.58 -10.30 22.41
C GLN A 429 -14.44 -9.57 21.69
N PRO A 430 -13.92 -10.06 20.55
CA PRO A 430 -13.06 -9.28 19.68
C PRO A 430 -13.62 -7.89 19.40
N LEU A 431 -12.74 -6.86 19.34
CA LEU A 431 -13.12 -5.46 19.17
C LEU A 431 -12.50 -4.84 17.92
N VAL A 432 -13.27 -4.01 17.24
CA VAL A 432 -12.79 -2.97 16.31
C VAL A 432 -13.05 -1.62 16.95
N LEU A 433 -12.00 -0.83 17.17
CA LEU A 433 -12.05 0.50 17.77
C LEU A 433 -11.68 1.54 16.72
N ASP A 434 -12.60 2.46 16.41
CA ASP A 434 -12.41 3.48 15.38
C ASP A 434 -12.81 4.87 15.89
N ALA A 435 -12.33 5.92 15.25
CA ALA A 435 -12.76 7.29 15.41
C ALA A 435 -12.80 7.76 16.89
N ASP A 436 -14.00 8.00 17.44
CA ASP A 436 -14.19 8.53 18.79
C ASP A 436 -13.67 7.60 19.89
N ALA A 437 -13.69 6.28 19.69
CA ALA A 437 -13.07 5.33 20.62
C ALA A 437 -11.55 5.53 20.70
N ILE A 438 -10.89 5.79 19.58
CA ILE A 438 -9.44 6.10 19.53
C ILE A 438 -9.17 7.43 20.22
N THR A 439 -10.02 8.43 20.02
CA THR A 439 -9.93 9.72 20.71
C THR A 439 -10.05 9.57 22.23
N LEU A 440 -10.98 8.73 22.71
CA LEU A 440 -11.11 8.42 24.13
C LEU A 440 -9.91 7.68 24.70
N LEU A 441 -9.33 6.74 23.94
CA LEU A 441 -8.07 6.05 24.30
C LEU A 441 -6.92 7.05 24.42
N ALA A 442 -6.78 7.98 23.48
CA ALA A 442 -5.74 9.02 23.55
C ALA A 442 -5.91 9.89 24.81
N ALA A 443 -7.14 10.21 25.19
CA ALA A 443 -7.42 11.07 26.35
C ALA A 443 -7.31 10.37 27.72
N SER A 444 -7.39 9.03 27.79
CA SER A 444 -7.50 8.30 29.06
C SER A 444 -6.46 7.20 29.24
N ALA A 445 -5.52 7.41 30.17
CA ALA A 445 -4.55 6.37 30.57
C ALA A 445 -5.23 5.11 31.10
N GLN A 446 -6.31 5.25 31.86
CA GLN A 446 -7.07 4.12 32.40
C GLN A 446 -7.67 3.23 31.30
N LEU A 447 -8.21 3.83 30.22
CA LEU A 447 -8.73 3.05 29.10
C LEU A 447 -7.61 2.34 28.34
N ARG A 448 -6.43 2.96 28.23
CA ARG A 448 -5.24 2.31 27.62
C ARG A 448 -4.72 1.15 28.47
N GLU A 449 -4.75 1.24 29.79
CA GLU A 449 -4.40 0.11 30.68
C GLU A 449 -5.39 -1.05 30.50
N LEU A 450 -6.69 -0.76 30.51
CA LEU A 450 -7.72 -1.78 30.27
C LEU A 450 -7.55 -2.45 28.88
N LEU A 451 -7.14 -1.70 27.87
CA LEU A 451 -6.86 -2.21 26.54
C LEU A 451 -5.68 -3.20 26.59
N ARG A 452 -4.56 -2.82 27.23
CA ARG A 452 -3.36 -3.68 27.32
C ARG A 452 -3.63 -4.97 28.07
N ASP A 453 -4.33 -4.89 29.20
CA ASP A 453 -4.67 -6.04 30.04
C ASP A 453 -5.58 -7.04 29.34
N ARG A 454 -6.46 -6.52 28.46
CA ARG A 454 -7.43 -7.33 27.72
C ARG A 454 -6.80 -8.09 26.56
N ALA A 455 -5.85 -7.50 25.83
CA ALA A 455 -5.43 -7.93 24.50
C ALA A 455 -4.90 -9.38 24.46
N SER A 456 -4.37 -9.90 25.57
CA SER A 456 -3.98 -11.30 25.70
C SER A 456 -5.15 -12.31 25.70
N ALA A 457 -6.37 -11.85 25.99
CA ALA A 457 -7.54 -12.71 26.08
C ALA A 457 -8.39 -12.72 24.80
N SER A 458 -8.39 -11.63 24.02
CA SER A 458 -9.21 -11.49 22.82
C SER A 458 -8.70 -10.34 21.94
N PRO A 459 -8.62 -10.50 20.62
CA PRO A 459 -8.01 -9.49 19.74
C PRO A 459 -8.77 -8.17 19.78
N VAL A 460 -7.99 -7.09 19.77
CA VAL A 460 -8.49 -5.72 19.58
C VAL A 460 -7.78 -5.11 18.39
N LEU A 461 -8.55 -4.53 17.47
CA LEU A 461 -8.05 -3.79 16.31
C LEU A 461 -8.39 -2.32 16.46
N LEU A 462 -7.39 -1.46 16.42
CA LEU A 462 -7.55 -0.01 16.28
C LEU A 462 -7.40 0.36 14.80
N THR A 463 -8.24 1.31 14.33
CA THR A 463 -8.25 1.71 12.91
C THR A 463 -7.99 3.21 12.71
N PRO A 464 -6.88 3.78 13.22
CA PRO A 464 -6.60 5.20 13.13
C PRO A 464 -6.30 5.66 11.69
N HIS A 465 -6.78 6.83 11.29
CA HIS A 465 -6.13 7.62 10.25
C HIS A 465 -4.91 8.36 10.82
N ASP A 466 -4.06 8.98 9.99
CA ASP A 466 -2.79 9.58 10.45
C ASP A 466 -2.97 10.58 11.60
N GLY A 467 -4.02 11.41 11.60
CA GLY A 467 -4.27 12.36 12.68
C GLY A 467 -4.71 11.69 13.99
N GLU A 468 -5.47 10.60 13.96
CA GLU A 468 -5.83 9.79 15.14
C GLU A 468 -4.63 9.02 15.65
N PHE A 469 -3.84 8.46 14.73
CA PHE A 469 -2.59 7.77 15.04
C PHE A 469 -1.65 8.68 15.83
N GLN A 470 -1.39 9.90 15.33
CA GLN A 470 -0.49 10.84 15.99
C GLN A 470 -0.97 11.22 17.38
N ARG A 471 -2.28 11.56 17.56
CA ARG A 471 -2.84 11.86 18.87
C ARG A 471 -2.68 10.72 19.88
N LEU A 472 -2.84 9.47 19.41
CA LEU A 472 -2.68 8.31 20.27
C LEU A 472 -1.20 8.03 20.60
N ALA A 473 -0.31 8.21 19.63
CA ALA A 473 1.13 8.09 19.83
C ALA A 473 1.66 9.15 20.82
N ASP A 474 1.23 10.41 20.68
CA ASP A 474 1.61 11.51 21.58
C ASP A 474 1.15 11.29 23.04
N ALA A 475 0.13 10.46 23.25
CA ALA A 475 -0.39 10.12 24.58
C ALA A 475 0.36 8.95 25.25
N LEU A 476 1.35 8.39 24.59
CA LEU A 476 2.18 7.27 25.08
C LEU A 476 3.61 7.73 25.37
N PRO A 477 4.35 7.04 26.25
CA PRO A 477 5.78 7.28 26.39
C PRO A 477 6.48 7.18 25.05
N ALA A 478 7.41 8.11 24.79
CA ALA A 478 8.24 7.98 23.60
C ALA A 478 8.98 6.61 23.64
N PRO A 479 9.07 5.89 22.52
CA PRO A 479 9.92 4.72 22.45
C PRO A 479 11.37 5.14 22.76
N ASP A 480 12.15 4.24 23.34
CA ASP A 480 13.50 4.51 23.87
C ASP A 480 14.36 5.39 22.95
N GLN A 481 15.14 6.30 23.57
CA GLN A 481 15.77 7.46 22.94
C GLN A 481 16.99 7.17 22.03
N ASP A 482 17.28 5.91 21.70
CA ASP A 482 18.39 5.57 20.78
C ASP A 482 18.02 5.68 19.29
N ALA A 483 16.79 6.03 18.97
CA ALA A 483 16.37 6.28 17.61
C ALA A 483 16.80 7.69 17.16
N SER A 484 17.56 7.78 16.06
CA SER A 484 17.96 9.05 15.45
C SER A 484 16.73 9.92 15.13
N ALA A 485 16.89 11.24 15.10
CA ALA A 485 15.81 12.21 14.86
C ALA A 485 15.03 11.99 13.54
N ASN A 486 15.53 11.17 12.63
CA ASN A 486 14.87 10.77 11.38
C ASN A 486 13.82 9.66 11.56
N ASP A 487 13.79 9.01 12.71
CA ASP A 487 12.99 7.82 12.98
C ASP A 487 11.48 8.11 13.18
N ALA A 488 11.10 9.35 13.51
CA ALA A 488 9.69 9.72 13.75
C ALA A 488 8.81 9.65 12.48
N THR A 489 9.40 9.71 11.29
CA THR A 489 8.71 9.72 10.00
C THR A 489 8.55 8.32 9.41
N ASP A 490 9.24 7.30 9.91
CA ASP A 490 9.09 5.92 9.46
C ASP A 490 7.70 5.36 9.85
N ARG A 491 6.81 5.31 8.87
CA ARG A 491 5.45 4.80 9.06
C ARG A 491 5.42 3.32 9.47
N LEU A 492 6.33 2.50 8.98
CA LEU A 492 6.35 1.06 9.26
C LEU A 492 6.71 0.83 10.72
N ARG A 493 7.84 1.42 11.16
CA ARG A 493 8.37 1.28 12.51
C ARG A 493 7.42 1.87 13.55
N THR A 494 6.93 3.10 13.32
CA THR A 494 6.03 3.76 14.26
C THR A 494 4.69 3.03 14.41
N THR A 495 4.18 2.41 13.35
CA THR A 495 2.96 1.60 13.42
C THR A 495 3.17 0.32 14.23
N ARG A 496 4.31 -0.37 14.05
CA ARG A 496 4.70 -1.52 14.88
C ARG A 496 4.84 -1.13 16.36
N ALA A 497 5.57 -0.05 16.62
CA ALA A 497 5.79 0.43 17.99
C ALA A 497 4.47 0.73 18.71
N LEU A 498 3.51 1.38 18.04
CA LEU A 498 2.19 1.65 18.61
C LEU A 498 1.43 0.35 18.91
N ALA A 499 1.46 -0.62 18.01
CA ALA A 499 0.81 -1.91 18.20
C ALA A 499 1.38 -2.67 19.41
N ALA A 500 2.71 -2.72 19.54
CA ALA A 500 3.40 -3.35 20.66
C ALA A 500 3.10 -2.63 21.98
N GLN A 501 3.20 -1.29 22.02
CA GLN A 501 2.94 -0.50 23.23
C GLN A 501 1.51 -0.63 23.75
N LEU A 502 0.54 -0.81 22.86
CA LEU A 502 -0.87 -0.98 23.23
C LEU A 502 -1.27 -2.45 23.41
N ASN A 503 -0.37 -3.39 23.06
CA ASN A 503 -0.67 -4.81 23.00
C ASN A 503 -1.93 -5.08 22.16
N ALA A 504 -2.08 -4.39 21.02
CA ALA A 504 -3.27 -4.45 20.18
C ALA A 504 -2.91 -4.34 18.69
N TRP A 505 -3.73 -4.89 17.82
CA TRP A 505 -3.60 -4.68 16.38
C TRP A 505 -3.85 -3.21 16.02
N VAL A 506 -3.05 -2.68 15.09
CA VAL A 506 -3.20 -1.33 14.56
C VAL A 506 -3.32 -1.39 13.05
N LEU A 507 -4.46 -0.94 12.51
CA LEU A 507 -4.71 -0.72 11.10
C LEU A 507 -4.62 0.79 10.83
N ARG A 508 -3.43 1.28 10.45
CA ARG A 508 -3.22 2.69 10.11
C ARG A 508 -3.71 2.95 8.70
N LYS A 509 -4.84 3.67 8.60
CA LYS A 509 -5.53 3.97 7.34
C LYS A 509 -4.70 4.88 6.43
N GLY A 510 -4.79 4.65 5.11
CA GLY A 510 -4.13 5.46 4.09
C GLY A 510 -4.19 4.80 2.72
N ARG A 511 -3.63 5.44 1.69
CA ARG A 511 -3.45 4.78 0.38
C ARG A 511 -2.57 3.53 0.50
N LEU A 512 -1.57 3.57 1.37
CA LEU A 512 -0.92 2.41 1.94
C LEU A 512 -1.47 2.21 3.35
N THR A 513 -2.33 1.24 3.49
CA THR A 513 -2.88 0.85 4.79
C THR A 513 -1.94 -0.16 5.44
N LEU A 514 -1.49 0.15 6.65
CA LEU A 514 -0.58 -0.69 7.42
C LEU A 514 -1.34 -1.45 8.50
N ILE A 515 -1.09 -2.74 8.64
CA ILE A 515 -1.70 -3.61 9.65
C ILE A 515 -0.57 -4.22 10.46
N ALA A 516 -0.41 -3.76 11.69
CA ALA A 516 0.62 -4.25 12.61
C ALA A 516 -0.01 -5.09 13.72
N SER A 517 0.59 -6.23 14.04
CA SER A 517 0.25 -7.04 15.20
C SER A 517 1.03 -6.62 16.45
N PRO A 518 0.57 -6.99 17.65
CA PRO A 518 1.30 -6.72 18.89
C PRO A 518 2.70 -7.35 18.95
N ASP A 519 2.90 -8.47 18.26
CA ASP A 519 4.14 -9.25 18.18
C ASP A 519 5.07 -8.81 17.02
N GLY A 520 4.77 -7.68 16.36
CA GLY A 520 5.65 -7.05 15.39
C GLY A 520 5.43 -7.44 13.93
N LYS A 521 4.55 -8.42 13.62
CA LYS A 521 4.19 -8.72 12.22
C LYS A 521 3.57 -7.49 11.58
N LEU A 522 3.97 -7.16 10.34
CA LEU A 522 3.43 -6.03 9.59
C LEU A 522 2.99 -6.46 8.20
N VAL A 523 1.77 -6.07 7.85
CA VAL A 523 1.20 -6.22 6.51
C VAL A 523 0.90 -4.84 5.95
N SER A 524 1.40 -4.53 4.77
CA SER A 524 1.08 -3.31 4.02
C SER A 524 0.16 -3.63 2.85
N VAL A 525 -0.92 -2.86 2.71
CA VAL A 525 -1.89 -2.99 1.61
C VAL A 525 -1.90 -1.71 0.80
N ASN A 526 -1.34 -1.75 -0.41
CA ASN A 526 -1.53 -0.68 -1.39
C ASN A 526 -2.93 -0.78 -1.98
N THR A 527 -3.79 0.17 -1.66
CA THR A 527 -5.20 0.19 -2.10
C THR A 527 -5.37 0.46 -3.60
N GLY A 528 -4.29 0.71 -4.33
CA GLY A 528 -4.29 0.93 -5.78
C GLY A 528 -4.91 2.26 -6.23
N SER A 529 -5.75 2.87 -5.38
CA SER A 529 -6.45 4.12 -5.69
C SER A 529 -6.76 4.91 -4.42
N SER A 530 -7.23 6.14 -4.57
CA SER A 530 -7.68 6.98 -3.46
C SER A 530 -9.21 7.19 -3.46
N TRP A 531 -9.97 6.36 -4.17
CA TRP A 531 -11.44 6.50 -4.24
C TRP A 531 -12.15 6.29 -2.90
N ALA A 532 -11.50 5.59 -1.96
CA ALA A 532 -11.98 5.46 -0.59
C ALA A 532 -11.73 6.71 0.28
N ALA A 533 -11.01 7.74 -0.21
CA ALA A 533 -10.82 9.00 0.51
C ALA A 533 -12.07 9.89 0.40
N THR A 534 -13.20 9.40 0.88
CA THR A 534 -14.49 10.09 0.91
C THR A 534 -15.09 10.04 2.32
N PRO A 535 -15.80 11.09 2.77
CA PRO A 535 -16.41 11.11 4.10
C PRO A 535 -17.31 9.89 4.36
N GLY A 536 -17.16 9.26 5.52
CA GLY A 536 -17.93 8.08 5.93
C GLY A 536 -17.40 6.74 5.40
N SER A 537 -16.38 6.73 4.56
CA SER A 537 -15.77 5.51 4.03
C SER A 537 -15.10 4.67 5.14
N GLY A 538 -14.51 5.34 6.16
CA GLY A 538 -13.99 4.69 7.37
C GLY A 538 -15.07 3.94 8.15
N ASP A 539 -16.27 4.52 8.26
CA ASP A 539 -17.40 3.89 8.95
C ASP A 539 -17.82 2.59 8.23
N VAL A 540 -17.83 2.59 6.89
CA VAL A 540 -18.08 1.40 6.06
C VAL A 540 -17.01 0.34 6.30
N LEU A 541 -15.72 0.73 6.32
CA LEU A 541 -14.61 -0.20 6.60
C LEU A 541 -14.74 -0.81 7.99
N SER A 542 -15.09 -0.02 9.01
CA SER A 542 -15.31 -0.51 10.38
C SER A 542 -16.43 -1.55 10.45
N GLY A 543 -17.49 -1.36 9.68
CA GLY A 543 -18.56 -2.36 9.52
C GLY A 543 -18.06 -3.67 8.89
N ILE A 544 -17.29 -3.60 7.80
CA ILE A 544 -16.69 -4.79 7.14
C ILE A 544 -15.76 -5.54 8.10
N LEU A 545 -14.87 -4.81 8.79
CA LEU A 545 -13.93 -5.38 9.77
C LEU A 545 -14.66 -6.09 10.91
N GLY A 546 -15.70 -5.46 11.44
CA GLY A 546 -16.55 -6.06 12.48
C GLY A 546 -17.22 -7.35 12.01
N ALA A 547 -17.75 -7.37 10.80
CA ALA A 547 -18.40 -8.54 10.21
C ALA A 547 -17.41 -9.70 10.00
N PHE A 548 -16.24 -9.44 9.42
CA PHE A 548 -15.21 -10.46 9.22
C PHE A 548 -14.62 -10.97 10.53
N LEU A 549 -14.44 -10.10 11.51
CA LEU A 549 -13.99 -10.50 12.84
C LEU A 549 -15.04 -11.33 13.59
N ALA A 550 -16.33 -11.04 13.38
CA ALA A 550 -17.42 -11.86 13.93
C ALA A 550 -17.47 -13.25 13.25
N GLU A 551 -17.24 -13.33 11.95
CA GLU A 551 -17.13 -14.59 11.21
C GLU A 551 -15.93 -15.40 11.69
N TRP A 552 -14.76 -14.79 11.85
CA TRP A 552 -13.56 -15.42 12.38
C TRP A 552 -13.77 -16.03 13.78
N ASN A 553 -14.51 -15.34 14.65
CA ASN A 553 -14.82 -15.77 16.02
C ASN A 553 -16.12 -16.58 16.12
N ALA A 554 -16.76 -16.92 15.00
CA ALA A 554 -17.95 -17.76 15.02
C ALA A 554 -17.62 -19.20 15.45
N PRO A 555 -18.51 -19.87 16.19
CA PRO A 555 -18.31 -21.28 16.51
C PRO A 555 -18.23 -22.10 15.23
N ALA A 556 -17.19 -22.91 15.08
CA ALA A 556 -17.10 -23.82 13.95
C ALA A 556 -18.32 -24.76 13.94
N ALA A 557 -18.96 -24.91 12.78
CA ALA A 557 -20.07 -25.86 12.60
C ALA A 557 -19.64 -27.33 12.77
N VAL A 558 -18.31 -27.61 12.82
CA VAL A 558 -17.70 -28.90 13.11
C VAL A 558 -16.73 -28.69 14.27
N PRO A 559 -16.73 -29.56 15.31
CA PRO A 559 -15.77 -29.46 16.41
C PRO A 559 -14.35 -29.47 15.88
N LYS A 560 -13.53 -28.48 16.29
CA LYS A 560 -12.10 -28.42 15.97
C LYS A 560 -11.45 -29.67 16.57
N THR A 561 -11.08 -30.65 15.74
CA THR A 561 -10.24 -31.76 16.19
C THR A 561 -8.83 -31.22 16.43
N LYS A 562 -8.07 -31.84 17.37
CA LYS A 562 -6.70 -31.42 17.76
C LYS A 562 -5.70 -31.31 16.60
N HIS A 563 -6.08 -31.73 15.38
CA HIS A 563 -5.27 -31.63 14.17
C HIS A 563 -5.56 -30.36 13.33
N ASN A 564 -6.50 -29.48 13.74
CA ASN A 564 -6.92 -28.29 13.02
C ASN A 564 -6.38 -26.96 13.62
N GLU A 565 -5.37 -26.98 14.46
CA GLU A 565 -4.68 -25.75 14.89
C GLU A 565 -4.03 -25.04 13.69
N ALA A 566 -3.69 -25.76 12.62
CA ALA A 566 -3.22 -25.19 11.35
C ALA A 566 -4.32 -24.60 10.44
N GLY A 567 -5.60 -24.62 10.83
CA GLY A 567 -6.75 -24.24 10.00
C GLY A 567 -7.48 -22.96 10.43
N GLN A 568 -7.03 -22.24 11.45
CA GLN A 568 -7.61 -20.95 11.81
C GLN A 568 -6.95 -19.86 10.94
N THR A 569 -7.77 -19.13 10.16
CA THR A 569 -7.29 -17.99 9.36
C THR A 569 -6.57 -16.99 10.27
N ASP A 570 -5.36 -16.58 9.88
CA ASP A 570 -4.59 -15.55 10.58
C ASP A 570 -5.39 -14.24 10.63
N LEU A 571 -5.35 -13.55 11.77
CA LEU A 571 -6.01 -12.26 11.94
C LEU A 571 -5.50 -11.19 10.95
N ALA A 572 -4.21 -11.23 10.62
CA ALA A 572 -3.66 -10.36 9.58
C ALA A 572 -4.38 -10.54 8.24
N ASP A 573 -4.71 -11.78 7.87
CA ASP A 573 -5.46 -12.08 6.65
C ASP A 573 -6.90 -11.61 6.71
N VAL A 574 -7.56 -11.73 7.87
CA VAL A 574 -8.91 -11.21 8.08
C VAL A 574 -8.95 -9.70 7.85
N PHE A 575 -8.02 -8.96 8.46
CA PHE A 575 -7.96 -7.50 8.34
C PHE A 575 -7.52 -7.06 6.94
N ARG A 576 -6.54 -7.73 6.35
CA ARG A 576 -6.10 -7.51 4.97
C ARG A 576 -7.25 -7.68 3.98
N ARG A 577 -8.02 -8.76 4.10
CA ARG A 577 -9.19 -9.05 3.27
C ARG A 577 -10.22 -7.91 3.35
N ALA A 578 -10.49 -7.38 4.54
CA ALA A 578 -11.41 -6.26 4.72
C ALA A 578 -10.94 -5.00 3.98
N VAL A 579 -9.66 -4.66 4.09
CA VAL A 579 -9.07 -3.51 3.37
C VAL A 579 -9.13 -3.71 1.86
N VAL A 580 -8.80 -4.90 1.36
CA VAL A 580 -8.84 -5.23 -0.07
C VAL A 580 -10.25 -5.12 -0.63
N VAL A 581 -11.24 -5.72 0.04
CA VAL A 581 -12.65 -5.66 -0.35
C VAL A 581 -13.17 -4.22 -0.35
N HIS A 582 -12.89 -3.45 0.70
CA HIS A 582 -13.29 -2.05 0.81
C HIS A 582 -12.68 -1.19 -0.32
N SER A 583 -11.39 -1.36 -0.58
CA SER A 583 -10.68 -0.61 -1.62
C SER A 583 -11.18 -0.94 -3.02
N TRP A 584 -11.45 -2.21 -3.29
CA TRP A 584 -12.02 -2.66 -4.57
C TRP A 584 -13.46 -2.17 -4.75
N ALA A 585 -14.27 -2.21 -3.68
CA ALA A 585 -15.61 -1.65 -3.68
C ALA A 585 -15.60 -0.15 -3.99
N ALA A 586 -14.62 0.61 -3.46
CA ALA A 586 -14.47 2.02 -3.76
C ALA A 586 -14.11 2.28 -5.25
N GLN A 587 -13.26 1.45 -5.85
CA GLN A 587 -12.97 1.52 -7.29
C GLN A 587 -14.21 1.18 -8.12
N LEU A 588 -14.94 0.12 -7.77
CA LEU A 588 -16.20 -0.25 -8.45
C LEU A 588 -17.27 0.84 -8.33
N ALA A 589 -17.37 1.50 -7.17
CA ALA A 589 -18.33 2.57 -6.93
C ALA A 589 -17.98 3.86 -7.69
N ALA A 590 -16.70 4.08 -7.98
CA ALA A 590 -16.24 5.24 -8.77
C ALA A 590 -16.36 5.01 -10.29
N GLN A 591 -16.62 3.78 -10.73
CA GLN A 591 -16.70 3.45 -12.15
C GLN A 591 -18.04 3.88 -12.74
N THR A 592 -18.01 4.65 -13.83
CA THR A 592 -19.19 5.04 -14.63
C THR A 592 -19.05 4.57 -16.07
N GLU A 593 -20.10 4.71 -16.87
CA GLU A 593 -20.05 4.42 -18.30
C GLU A 593 -19.10 5.35 -19.07
N PHE A 594 -18.78 6.51 -18.51
CA PHE A 594 -17.88 7.52 -19.13
C PHE A 594 -16.47 7.52 -18.53
N GLY A 595 -16.18 6.68 -17.53
CA GLY A 595 -14.89 6.61 -16.84
C GLY A 595 -15.05 6.68 -15.33
N MET A 596 -13.96 7.03 -14.64
CA MET A 596 -13.94 7.13 -13.17
C MET A 596 -14.46 8.50 -12.71
N ALA A 597 -15.31 8.51 -11.69
CA ALA A 597 -15.91 9.73 -11.13
C ALA A 597 -15.93 9.68 -9.59
N PRO A 598 -16.04 10.85 -8.90
CA PRO A 598 -16.20 10.89 -7.46
C PRO A 598 -17.34 10.01 -6.97
N THR A 599 -17.12 9.33 -5.85
CA THR A 599 -18.07 8.39 -5.26
C THR A 599 -18.42 8.76 -3.82
N SER A 600 -19.38 8.07 -3.22
CA SER A 600 -19.81 8.25 -1.83
C SER A 600 -19.62 6.97 -1.02
N ALA A 601 -19.58 7.10 0.31
CA ALA A 601 -19.50 5.95 1.21
C ALA A 601 -20.68 4.97 1.03
N SER A 602 -21.89 5.46 0.77
CA SER A 602 -23.06 4.61 0.50
C SER A 602 -22.91 3.82 -0.79
N ALA A 603 -22.34 4.42 -1.86
CA ALA A 603 -22.04 3.73 -3.10
C ALA A 603 -20.96 2.66 -2.91
N ILE A 604 -19.93 2.95 -2.07
CA ILE A 604 -18.92 1.97 -1.69
C ILE A 604 -19.57 0.78 -0.99
N ALA A 605 -20.42 1.01 0.01
CA ALA A 605 -21.14 -0.05 0.71
C ALA A 605 -21.98 -0.93 -0.26
N THR A 606 -22.66 -0.31 -1.21
CA THR A 606 -23.44 -1.00 -2.23
C THR A 606 -22.57 -1.89 -3.16
N ALA A 607 -21.32 -1.51 -3.38
CA ALA A 607 -20.38 -2.24 -4.24
C ALA A 607 -19.67 -3.43 -3.53
N ILE A 608 -19.75 -3.55 -2.21
CA ILE A 608 -19.08 -4.60 -1.43
C ILE A 608 -19.42 -6.02 -1.93
N PRO A 609 -20.68 -6.41 -2.18
CA PRO A 609 -20.99 -7.77 -2.65
C PRO A 609 -20.32 -8.10 -3.98
N ARG A 610 -20.19 -7.12 -4.89
CA ARG A 610 -19.48 -7.28 -6.16
C ARG A 610 -17.96 -7.46 -5.95
N ALA A 611 -17.38 -6.72 -5.01
CA ALA A 611 -15.98 -6.88 -4.65
C ALA A 611 -15.71 -8.27 -4.05
N LEU A 612 -16.57 -8.74 -3.15
CA LEU A 612 -16.49 -10.09 -2.57
C LEU A 612 -16.58 -11.17 -3.65
N ALA A 613 -17.55 -11.06 -4.55
CA ALA A 613 -17.74 -12.02 -5.66
C ALA A 613 -16.52 -12.05 -6.60
N TYR A 614 -15.85 -10.93 -6.83
CA TYR A 614 -14.63 -10.88 -7.62
C TYR A 614 -13.51 -11.71 -6.98
N PHE A 615 -13.25 -11.50 -5.69
CA PHE A 615 -12.17 -12.21 -4.99
C PHE A 615 -12.48 -13.66 -4.63
N SER A 616 -13.75 -14.09 -4.68
CA SER A 616 -14.12 -15.51 -4.47
C SER A 616 -13.87 -16.39 -5.69
N ARG A 617 -13.61 -15.81 -6.87
CA ARG A 617 -13.33 -16.52 -8.12
C ARG A 617 -11.87 -16.77 -8.38
N GLN A 618 -10.98 -16.14 -7.60
CA GLN A 618 -9.52 -16.31 -7.67
C GLN A 618 -9.04 -17.29 -6.60
#